data_5518b7f30eff973d84f3e3094e795f24
#
_entry.id   5518b7f30eff973d84f3e3094e795f24
#
_cell.length_a   1.000
_cell.length_b   1.000
_cell.length_c   1.000
_cell.angle_alpha   90.00
_cell.angle_beta   90.00
_cell.angle_gamma   90.00
#
_symmetry.space_group_name_H-M   'P 1'
#
loop_
_entity.id
_entity.type
_entity.pdbx_description
1 polymer ?
#
loop_
_entity_poly.entity_id
_entity_poly.type
_entity_poly.pdbx_seq_one_letter_code
_entity_poly.pdbx_strand_id
1 'polypeptide(L)'
;TRTDKAEIARNLEKVYNYFPRLKTRRTSQAAYTSGGEQQMCAIGRALMASPSMVLLDEPSMGLAPQIVEEVFEIVKDLNQKEKVTFLIAEQNTNMALKYADYGYIMESGRVVMDGIASDLAQNEDVKEFYLGMGGGERKSFKDVKSYKRRKRWLA
;
A
#
# COMPACT_ATOMS: atom_id res chain seq x y z
N THR A 1 17.27 12.25 13.58
CA THR A 1 17.41 13.32 12.57
C THR A 1 18.77 13.19 11.94
N ARG A 2 18.86 13.01 10.63
CA ARG A 2 20.14 12.87 9.92
C ARG A 2 20.77 14.25 9.79
N THR A 3 22.05 14.35 10.10
CA THR A 3 22.81 15.60 10.09
C THR A 3 23.85 15.65 8.96
N ASP A 4 24.15 14.52 8.32
CA ASP A 4 25.08 14.49 7.20
C ASP A 4 24.45 15.08 5.94
N LYS A 5 24.94 16.23 5.50
CA LYS A 5 24.45 16.97 4.32
C LYS A 5 24.63 16.16 3.02
N ALA A 6 25.68 15.37 2.90
CA ALA A 6 25.92 14.56 1.73
C ALA A 6 24.90 13.41 1.62
N GLU A 7 24.56 12.81 2.75
CA GLU A 7 23.52 11.77 2.80
C GLU A 7 22.14 12.34 2.48
N ILE A 8 21.80 13.50 3.06
CA ILE A 8 20.55 14.20 2.76
C ILE A 8 20.42 14.49 1.25
N ALA A 9 21.50 15.00 0.63
CA ALA A 9 21.50 15.30 -0.79
C ALA A 9 21.30 14.04 -1.66
N ARG A 10 21.97 12.94 -1.32
CA ARG A 10 21.80 11.64 -2.01
C ARG A 10 20.34 11.13 -1.89
N ASN A 11 19.79 11.16 -0.69
CA ASN A 11 18.43 10.69 -0.44
C ASN A 11 17.40 11.58 -1.17
N LEU A 12 17.61 12.88 -1.19
CA LEU A 12 16.73 13.81 -1.92
C LEU A 12 16.76 13.55 -3.43
N GLU A 13 17.93 13.34 -4.02
CA GLU A 13 18.04 13.01 -5.44
C GLU A 13 17.38 11.67 -5.75
N LYS A 14 17.53 10.67 -4.87
CA LYS A 14 16.83 9.39 -4.96
C LYS A 14 15.32 9.59 -4.96
N VAL A 15 14.78 10.39 -4.05
CA VAL A 15 13.35 10.71 -3.99
C VAL A 15 12.89 11.38 -5.30
N TYR A 16 13.67 12.30 -5.84
CA TYR A 16 13.34 12.95 -7.12
C TYR A 16 13.40 12.01 -8.33
N ASN A 17 14.23 10.97 -8.28
CA ASN A 17 14.28 9.95 -9.32
C ASN A 17 13.02 9.06 -9.31
N TYR A 18 12.50 8.71 -8.13
CA TYR A 18 11.23 7.98 -8.00
C TYR A 18 10.00 8.86 -8.24
N PHE A 19 10.08 10.14 -7.86
CA PHE A 19 8.98 11.10 -7.97
C PHE A 19 9.41 12.36 -8.75
N PRO A 20 9.59 12.29 -10.09
CA PRO A 20 10.07 13.43 -10.89
C PRO A 20 9.18 14.67 -10.77
N ARG A 21 7.87 14.48 -10.55
CA ARG A 21 6.92 15.59 -10.34
C ARG A 21 7.30 16.42 -9.12
N LEU A 22 7.83 15.83 -8.05
CA LEU A 22 8.26 16.57 -6.87
C LEU A 22 9.46 17.48 -7.18
N LYS A 23 10.36 17.06 -8.09
CA LYS A 23 11.49 17.89 -8.53
C LYS A 23 11.02 19.16 -9.23
N THR A 24 10.00 19.05 -10.08
CA THR A 24 9.41 20.22 -10.77
C THR A 24 8.63 21.13 -9.83
N ARG A 25 8.08 20.59 -8.74
CA ARG A 25 7.29 21.30 -7.74
C ARG A 25 8.08 21.73 -6.50
N ARG A 26 9.42 21.60 -6.48
CA ARG A 26 10.27 21.81 -5.31
C ARG A 26 10.14 23.18 -4.62
N THR A 27 9.70 24.20 -5.36
CA THR A 27 9.48 25.55 -4.85
C THR A 27 8.01 25.92 -4.69
N SER A 28 7.09 25.00 -5.01
CA SER A 28 5.66 25.21 -4.88
C SER A 28 5.24 25.10 -3.43
N GLN A 29 4.25 25.90 -3.02
CA GLN A 29 3.59 25.71 -1.74
C GLN A 29 2.75 24.43 -1.77
N ALA A 30 2.76 23.65 -0.66
CA ALA A 30 2.02 22.40 -0.57
C ALA A 30 0.52 22.54 -0.84
N ALA A 31 -0.09 23.69 -0.50
CA ALA A 31 -1.50 23.97 -0.75
C ALA A 31 -1.86 24.01 -2.25
N TYR A 32 -0.89 24.18 -3.14
CA TYR A 32 -1.10 24.22 -4.59
C TYR A 32 -0.68 22.94 -5.30
N THR A 33 -0.41 21.87 -4.55
CA THR A 33 -0.09 20.56 -5.11
C THR A 33 -1.35 19.69 -5.20
N SER A 34 -1.42 18.83 -6.23
CA SER A 34 -2.51 17.86 -6.35
C SER A 34 -2.46 16.80 -5.24
N GLY A 35 -3.57 16.11 -4.98
CA GLY A 35 -3.61 15.01 -4.01
C GLY A 35 -2.54 13.95 -4.28
N GLY A 36 -2.31 13.60 -5.55
CA GLY A 36 -1.24 12.68 -5.94
C GLY A 36 0.16 13.20 -5.63
N GLU A 37 0.44 14.49 -5.89
CA GLU A 37 1.71 15.11 -5.53
C GLU A 37 1.91 15.16 -4.01
N GLN A 38 0.84 15.38 -3.24
CA GLN A 38 0.86 15.33 -1.77
C GLN A 38 1.19 13.92 -1.27
N GLN A 39 0.58 12.89 -1.85
CA GLN A 39 0.85 11.49 -1.51
C GLN A 39 2.29 11.10 -1.85
N MET A 40 2.78 11.47 -3.05
CA MET A 40 4.18 11.27 -3.44
C MET A 40 5.14 12.00 -2.49
N CYS A 41 4.80 13.20 -2.04
CA CYS A 41 5.58 13.95 -1.07
C CYS A 41 5.61 13.25 0.31
N ALA A 42 4.48 12.69 0.76
CA ALA A 42 4.41 11.95 2.02
C ALA A 42 5.31 10.71 1.98
N ILE A 43 5.25 9.91 0.91
CA ILE A 43 6.11 8.73 0.72
C ILE A 43 7.58 9.18 0.59
N GLY A 44 7.87 10.18 -0.24
CA GLY A 44 9.22 10.72 -0.41
C GLY A 44 9.84 11.19 0.89
N ARG A 45 9.05 11.84 1.74
CA ARG A 45 9.48 12.27 3.09
C ARG A 45 9.82 11.09 3.99
N ALA A 46 9.05 10.00 3.95
CA ALA A 46 9.38 8.78 4.69
C ALA A 46 10.69 8.17 4.19
N LEU A 47 10.93 8.14 2.88
CA LEU A 47 12.15 7.59 2.26
C LEU A 47 13.41 8.40 2.61
N MET A 48 13.30 9.68 2.93
CA MET A 48 14.43 10.50 3.39
C MET A 48 15.11 9.94 4.64
N ALA A 49 14.38 9.16 5.45
CA ALA A 49 14.92 8.50 6.63
C ALA A 49 15.70 7.21 6.32
N SER A 50 15.76 6.76 5.04
CA SER A 50 16.28 5.44 4.61
C SER A 50 15.71 4.31 5.47
N PRO A 51 14.38 4.16 5.53
CA PRO A 51 13.73 3.18 6.40
C PRO A 51 13.93 1.77 5.83
N SER A 52 13.94 0.77 6.72
CA SER A 52 13.81 -0.63 6.33
C SER A 52 12.36 -1.03 6.07
N MET A 53 11.40 -0.29 6.68
CA MET A 53 9.97 -0.53 6.55
C MET A 53 9.20 0.79 6.51
N VAL A 54 8.16 0.84 5.67
CA VAL A 54 7.21 1.97 5.55
C VAL A 54 5.79 1.45 5.76
N LEU A 55 5.01 2.19 6.54
CA LEU A 55 3.59 1.92 6.77
C LEU A 55 2.77 2.92 5.94
N LEU A 56 1.85 2.41 5.11
CA LEU A 56 0.95 3.22 4.31
C LEU A 56 -0.50 2.90 4.69
N ASP A 57 -1.25 3.93 5.04
CA ASP A 57 -2.66 3.84 5.38
C ASP A 57 -3.49 4.49 4.28
N GLU A 58 -4.27 3.69 3.57
CA GLU A 58 -5.13 4.07 2.45
C GLU A 58 -4.44 4.97 1.40
N PRO A 59 -3.26 4.58 0.85
CA PRO A 59 -2.50 5.45 -0.05
C PRO A 59 -3.22 5.76 -1.37
N SER A 60 -4.29 5.04 -1.70
CA SER A 60 -5.11 5.25 -2.91
C SER A 60 -6.26 6.24 -2.69
N MET A 61 -6.61 6.56 -1.44
CA MET A 61 -7.82 7.31 -1.13
C MET A 61 -7.82 8.72 -1.73
N GLY A 62 -8.90 9.04 -2.48
CA GLY A 62 -9.08 10.37 -3.08
C GLY A 62 -8.20 10.66 -4.29
N LEU A 63 -7.47 9.66 -4.81
CA LEU A 63 -6.62 9.81 -5.98
C LEU A 63 -7.32 9.31 -7.27
N ALA A 64 -6.96 9.93 -8.40
CA ALA A 64 -7.37 9.42 -9.70
C ALA A 64 -6.72 8.03 -9.96
N PRO A 65 -7.43 7.10 -10.64
CA PRO A 65 -6.95 5.72 -10.84
C PRO A 65 -5.53 5.62 -11.42
N GLN A 66 -5.19 6.48 -12.37
CA GLN A 66 -3.86 6.51 -12.98
C GLN A 66 -2.76 6.90 -11.98
N ILE A 67 -3.07 7.81 -11.05
CA ILE A 67 -2.12 8.22 -9.99
C ILE A 67 -1.96 7.10 -8.96
N VAL A 68 -3.04 6.38 -8.65
CA VAL A 68 -2.97 5.20 -7.77
C VAL A 68 -2.02 4.17 -8.35
N GLU A 69 -2.17 3.80 -9.63
CA GLU A 69 -1.28 2.86 -10.30
C GLU A 69 0.18 3.34 -10.27
N GLU A 70 0.43 4.62 -10.62
CA GLU A 70 1.77 5.21 -10.57
C GLU A 70 2.40 5.08 -9.17
N VAL A 71 1.66 5.39 -8.10
CA VAL A 71 2.14 5.28 -6.71
C VAL A 71 2.47 3.83 -6.35
N PHE A 72 1.59 2.88 -6.68
CA PHE A 72 1.82 1.46 -6.34
C PHE A 72 2.96 0.83 -7.15
N GLU A 73 3.15 1.22 -8.43
CA GLU A 73 4.32 0.79 -9.21
C GLU A 73 5.62 1.29 -8.58
N ILE A 74 5.64 2.55 -8.11
CA ILE A 74 6.82 3.10 -7.41
C ILE A 74 7.06 2.36 -6.08
N VAL A 75 6.01 2.06 -5.31
CA VAL A 75 6.12 1.26 -4.07
C VAL A 75 6.72 -0.12 -4.35
N LYS A 76 6.25 -0.79 -5.41
CA LYS A 76 6.78 -2.08 -5.85
C LYS A 76 8.25 -1.99 -6.25
N ASP A 77 8.61 -0.98 -7.02
CA ASP A 77 10.00 -0.72 -7.43
C ASP A 77 10.92 -0.47 -6.21
N LEU A 78 10.48 0.31 -5.25
CA LEU A 78 11.19 0.55 -3.99
C LEU A 78 11.37 -0.75 -3.18
N ASN A 79 10.35 -1.60 -3.12
CA ASN A 79 10.46 -2.89 -2.46
C ASN A 79 11.48 -3.78 -3.17
N GLN A 80 11.40 -3.90 -4.50
CA GLN A 80 12.24 -4.82 -5.26
C GLN A 80 13.68 -4.34 -5.37
N LYS A 81 13.91 -3.06 -5.65
CA LYS A 81 15.24 -2.49 -5.93
C LYS A 81 15.96 -2.04 -4.66
N GLU A 82 15.23 -1.42 -3.74
CA GLU A 82 15.79 -0.81 -2.54
C GLU A 82 15.60 -1.66 -1.28
N LYS A 83 14.89 -2.79 -1.40
CA LYS A 83 14.60 -3.71 -0.30
C LYS A 83 13.86 -3.06 0.88
N VAL A 84 13.09 -2.03 0.62
CA VAL A 84 12.20 -1.43 1.62
C VAL A 84 10.96 -2.30 1.75
N THR A 85 10.63 -2.72 2.96
CA THR A 85 9.38 -3.44 3.23
C THR A 85 8.23 -2.45 3.34
N PHE A 86 7.09 -2.79 2.75
CA PHE A 86 5.86 -1.98 2.87
C PHE A 86 4.76 -2.79 3.56
N LEU A 87 4.14 -2.19 4.58
CA LEU A 87 2.87 -2.65 5.12
C LEU A 87 1.79 -1.65 4.71
N ILE A 88 0.82 -2.11 3.94
CA ILE A 88 -0.20 -1.27 3.33
C ILE A 88 -1.57 -1.67 3.86
N ALA A 89 -2.31 -0.74 4.46
CA ALA A 89 -3.73 -0.91 4.72
C ALA A 89 -4.51 -0.29 3.56
N GLU A 90 -5.35 -1.07 2.89
CA GLU A 90 -6.13 -0.67 1.72
C GLU A 90 -7.52 -1.28 1.71
N GLN A 91 -8.53 -0.49 1.36
CA GLN A 91 -9.88 -0.98 1.14
C GLN A 91 -10.04 -1.58 -0.26
N ASN A 92 -9.31 -1.06 -1.24
CA ASN A 92 -9.32 -1.58 -2.60
C ASN A 92 -8.54 -2.89 -2.68
N THR A 93 -9.21 -4.00 -2.37
CA THR A 93 -8.61 -5.34 -2.32
C THR A 93 -7.96 -5.75 -3.65
N ASN A 94 -8.57 -5.39 -4.80
CA ASN A 94 -8.00 -5.67 -6.12
C ASN A 94 -6.63 -5.02 -6.28
N MET A 95 -6.53 -3.73 -5.91
CA MET A 95 -5.28 -2.97 -5.99
C MET A 95 -4.25 -3.53 -5.01
N ALA A 96 -4.65 -3.76 -3.76
CA ALA A 96 -3.75 -4.30 -2.74
C ALA A 96 -3.16 -5.65 -3.17
N LEU A 97 -4.00 -6.61 -3.58
CA LEU A 97 -3.54 -7.95 -3.98
C LEU A 97 -2.74 -7.98 -5.29
N LYS A 98 -2.95 -6.99 -6.19
CA LYS A 98 -2.16 -6.86 -7.43
C LYS A 98 -0.67 -6.59 -7.16
N TYR A 99 -0.38 -5.83 -6.09
CA TYR A 99 0.98 -5.35 -5.80
C TYR A 99 1.64 -6.02 -4.61
N ALA A 100 0.87 -6.63 -3.69
CA ALA A 100 1.40 -7.29 -2.51
C ALA A 100 1.96 -8.69 -2.83
N ASP A 101 2.94 -9.13 -2.03
CA ASP A 101 3.41 -10.52 -2.01
C ASP A 101 2.58 -11.37 -1.06
N TYR A 102 2.12 -10.79 0.06
CA TYR A 102 1.35 -11.44 1.11
C TYR A 102 0.24 -10.52 1.61
N GLY A 103 -0.92 -11.08 1.93
CA GLY A 103 -2.08 -10.31 2.38
C GLY A 103 -2.68 -10.82 3.67
N TYR A 104 -3.25 -9.88 4.43
CA TYR A 104 -4.10 -10.14 5.60
C TYR A 104 -5.47 -9.50 5.34
N ILE A 105 -6.52 -10.29 5.30
CA ILE A 105 -7.89 -9.79 5.18
C ILE A 105 -8.45 -9.57 6.57
N MET A 106 -8.90 -8.36 6.84
CA MET A 106 -9.43 -7.96 8.14
C MET A 106 -10.92 -7.68 8.05
N GLU A 107 -11.66 -8.15 9.03
CA GLU A 107 -13.07 -7.85 9.21
C GLU A 107 -13.35 -7.55 10.69
N SER A 108 -14.03 -6.43 10.98
CA SER A 108 -14.39 -6.05 12.36
C SER A 108 -13.20 -6.09 13.33
N GLY A 109 -12.03 -5.59 12.91
CA GLY A 109 -10.81 -5.53 13.72
C GLY A 109 -10.10 -6.87 13.93
N ARG A 110 -10.42 -7.91 13.13
CA ARG A 110 -9.79 -9.24 13.23
C ARG A 110 -9.31 -9.70 11.87
N VAL A 111 -8.16 -10.37 11.84
CA VAL A 111 -7.72 -11.09 10.65
C VAL A 111 -8.61 -12.32 10.48
N VAL A 112 -9.31 -12.39 9.35
CA VAL A 112 -10.21 -13.50 8.99
C VAL A 112 -9.54 -14.46 8.02
N MET A 113 -8.62 -13.98 7.19
CA MET A 113 -7.85 -14.79 6.24
C MET A 113 -6.48 -14.16 6.03
N ASP A 114 -5.46 -14.98 5.74
CA ASP A 114 -4.13 -14.52 5.35
C ASP A 114 -3.49 -15.51 4.37
N GLY A 115 -2.57 -15.03 3.55
CA GLY A 115 -1.87 -15.89 2.60
C GLY A 115 -1.11 -15.12 1.52
N ILE A 116 -0.53 -15.88 0.60
CA ILE A 116 0.12 -15.33 -0.60
C ILE A 116 -0.92 -14.56 -1.40
N ALA A 117 -0.57 -13.35 -1.86
CA ALA A 117 -1.53 -12.46 -2.50
C ALA A 117 -2.17 -13.05 -3.76
N SER A 118 -1.40 -13.79 -4.57
CA SER A 118 -1.93 -14.50 -5.75
C SER A 118 -2.98 -15.55 -5.39
N ASP A 119 -2.80 -16.26 -4.28
CA ASP A 119 -3.73 -17.31 -3.83
C ASP A 119 -5.01 -16.67 -3.26
N LEU A 120 -4.86 -15.57 -2.51
CA LEU A 120 -6.00 -14.78 -2.03
C LEU A 120 -6.82 -14.21 -3.17
N ALA A 121 -6.18 -13.70 -4.22
CA ALA A 121 -6.87 -13.16 -5.41
C ALA A 121 -7.66 -14.22 -6.20
N GLN A 122 -7.30 -15.51 -6.07
CA GLN A 122 -7.99 -16.62 -6.70
C GLN A 122 -9.04 -17.27 -5.81
N ASN A 123 -9.04 -16.98 -4.51
CA ASN A 123 -9.95 -17.55 -3.55
C ASN A 123 -11.40 -17.10 -3.82
N GLU A 124 -12.34 -18.05 -3.90
CA GLU A 124 -13.76 -17.80 -4.22
C GLU A 124 -14.43 -16.88 -3.19
N ASP A 125 -14.16 -17.09 -1.90
CA ASP A 125 -14.70 -16.26 -0.84
C ASP A 125 -14.18 -14.82 -0.92
N VAL A 126 -12.88 -14.65 -1.27
CA VAL A 126 -12.29 -13.32 -1.47
C VAL A 126 -12.92 -12.63 -2.68
N LYS A 127 -13.15 -13.35 -3.78
CA LYS A 127 -13.82 -12.83 -4.97
C LYS A 127 -15.25 -12.41 -4.67
N GLU A 128 -16.01 -13.24 -3.97
CA GLU A 128 -17.41 -12.95 -3.63
C GLU A 128 -17.55 -11.76 -2.67
N PHE A 129 -16.75 -11.74 -1.58
CA PHE A 129 -16.95 -10.79 -0.48
C PHE A 129 -16.17 -9.48 -0.64
N TYR A 130 -14.99 -9.50 -1.26
CA TYR A 130 -14.08 -8.34 -1.27
C TYR A 130 -13.72 -7.82 -2.67
N LEU A 131 -13.84 -8.64 -3.72
CA LEU A 131 -13.56 -8.20 -5.10
C LEU A 131 -14.80 -7.75 -5.86
N GLY A 132 -16.01 -7.88 -5.26
CA GLY A 132 -17.26 -7.43 -5.86
C GLY A 132 -17.72 -8.29 -7.05
N MET A 133 -17.20 -9.51 -7.20
CA MET A 133 -17.58 -10.43 -8.27
C MET A 133 -18.79 -11.31 -7.93
N GLY A 134 -19.35 -11.18 -6.72
CA GLY A 134 -20.56 -11.86 -6.28
C GLY A 134 -21.81 -11.09 -6.68
N GLY A 135 -22.73 -11.70 -7.42
CA GLY A 135 -23.99 -11.11 -7.90
C GLY A 135 -25.09 -11.00 -6.82
N GLY A 136 -24.77 -10.77 -5.53
CA GLY A 136 -25.72 -10.73 -4.43
C GLY A 136 -25.42 -9.68 -3.36
N GLU A 137 -26.32 -9.51 -2.40
CA GLU A 137 -26.13 -8.64 -1.23
C GLU A 137 -24.79 -8.94 -0.53
N ARG A 138 -24.10 -7.89 -0.02
CA ARG A 138 -22.86 -8.02 0.73
C ARG A 138 -23.04 -8.95 1.92
N LYS A 139 -22.60 -10.20 1.78
CA LYS A 139 -22.55 -11.16 2.90
C LYS A 139 -21.27 -10.92 3.70
N SER A 140 -21.35 -11.09 5.02
CA SER A 140 -20.21 -11.02 5.92
C SER A 140 -19.60 -12.41 6.12
N PHE A 141 -18.28 -12.49 6.26
CA PHE A 141 -17.60 -13.74 6.65
C PHE A 141 -18.15 -14.34 7.97
N LYS A 142 -18.80 -13.51 8.80
CA LYS A 142 -19.48 -13.99 10.03
C LYS A 142 -20.61 -14.95 9.75
N ASP A 143 -21.22 -14.85 8.56
CA ASP A 143 -22.41 -15.64 8.18
C ASP A 143 -22.03 -16.98 7.54
N VAL A 144 -20.75 -17.18 7.19
CA VAL A 144 -20.23 -18.42 6.63
C VAL A 144 -19.83 -19.38 7.74
N LYS A 145 -20.68 -20.36 8.06
CA LYS A 145 -20.57 -21.31 9.18
C LYS A 145 -19.38 -22.29 9.13
N SER A 146 -18.47 -22.26 8.15
CA SER A 146 -17.47 -23.33 7.96
C SER A 146 -16.01 -22.89 7.96
N TYR A 147 -15.65 -21.69 8.38
CA TYR A 147 -14.25 -21.32 8.44
C TYR A 147 -13.55 -21.96 9.64
N LYS A 148 -12.72 -22.96 9.39
CA LYS A 148 -11.83 -23.54 10.41
C LYS A 148 -10.79 -22.50 10.79
N ARG A 149 -10.99 -21.79 11.92
CA ARG A 149 -10.00 -20.91 12.54
C ARG A 149 -8.70 -21.70 12.76
N ARG A 150 -7.65 -21.42 11.98
CA ARG A 150 -6.31 -21.86 12.36
C ARG A 150 -5.92 -21.09 13.63
N LYS A 151 -6.02 -21.77 14.78
CA LYS A 151 -5.40 -21.33 16.02
C LYS A 151 -3.88 -21.33 15.81
N ARG A 152 -3.29 -20.20 15.50
CA ARG A 152 -1.85 -20.05 15.40
C ARG A 152 -1.43 -18.70 15.95
N TRP A 153 -1.61 -18.49 17.24
CA TRP A 153 -0.91 -17.45 18.03
C TRP A 153 -1.13 -17.78 19.50
N LEU A 154 -0.52 -18.86 19.99
CA LEU A 154 -0.20 -19.13 21.40
C LEU A 154 0.55 -20.48 21.42
N ALA A 155 1.84 -20.43 21.18
CA ALA A 155 2.85 -21.36 21.69
C ALA A 155 4.18 -20.57 21.74
#